data_e12bdf876921ca5e8dcdc10fa05b3afe
#
_entry.id   e12bdf876921ca5e8dcdc10fa05b3afe
#
_cell.length_a   1.000
_cell.length_b   1.000
_cell.length_c   1.000
_cell.angle_alpha   90.00
_cell.angle_beta   90.00
_cell.angle_gamma   90.00
#
_symmetry.space_group_name_H-M   'P 1'
#
loop_
_entity.id
_entity.type
_entity.pdbx_description
1 polymer ?
#
loop_
_entity_poly.entity_id
_entity_poly.type
_entity_poly.pdbx_seq_one_letter_code
_entity_poly.pdbx_strand_id
1 'polypeptide(L)'
;MEEEPLILAFCCHFCAYAAADMAGSMRLQYPSNVRVLRLPCTGKLEVDYLLAAFERGIDGVLVAGCLEGGCHFLEGNLRARRRVERARKILGEIGIEPERLEMFNLSSAEGPRFAEITTLMTERLRKLGPSPLRPQRAVVQKNIEAMTQQAEAALVGARHDCCRS
;
A
#
# COMPACT_ATOMS: atom_id res chain seq x y z
N MET A 1 24.26 0.20 11.14
CA MET A 1 23.12 1.06 10.74
C MET A 1 21.96 0.14 10.45
N GLU A 2 20.92 0.19 11.25
CA GLU A 2 19.70 -0.55 10.96
C GLU A 2 19.07 0.03 9.70
N GLU A 3 18.88 -0.79 8.69
CA GLU A 3 18.24 -0.37 7.45
C GLU A 3 16.76 -0.08 7.71
N GLU A 4 16.31 1.12 7.33
CA GLU A 4 14.90 1.50 7.41
C GLU A 4 14.02 0.49 6.64
N PRO A 5 12.92 0.01 7.25
CA PRO A 5 12.02 -0.91 6.59
C PRO A 5 11.33 -0.22 5.41
N LEU A 6 11.22 -0.90 4.28
CA LEU A 6 10.54 -0.38 3.09
C LEU A 6 9.08 -0.78 3.10
N ILE A 7 8.20 0.22 3.01
CA ILE A 7 6.75 0.05 3.03
C ILE A 7 6.14 0.43 1.69
N LEU A 8 5.30 -0.44 1.13
CA LEU A 8 4.46 -0.14 -0.01
C LEU A 8 3.03 0.15 0.47
N ALA A 9 2.54 1.35 0.21
CA ALA A 9 1.21 1.80 0.59
C ALA A 9 0.29 1.82 -0.64
N PHE A 10 -0.64 0.89 -0.74
CA PHE A 10 -1.72 0.89 -1.74
C PHE A 10 -2.84 1.82 -1.30
N CYS A 11 -2.97 2.97 -1.93
CA CYS A 11 -3.90 4.01 -1.54
C CYS A 11 -5.03 4.18 -2.55
N CYS A 12 -6.28 4.11 -2.09
CA CYS A 12 -7.44 4.45 -2.90
C CYS A 12 -7.40 5.91 -3.32
N HIS A 13 -7.62 6.18 -4.61
CA HIS A 13 -7.58 7.53 -5.18
C HIS A 13 -8.52 8.53 -4.46
N PHE A 14 -9.75 8.10 -4.14
CA PHE A 14 -10.80 8.97 -3.64
C PHE A 14 -10.67 9.34 -2.16
N CYS A 15 -9.89 8.57 -1.38
CA CYS A 15 -9.75 8.79 0.05
C CYS A 15 -8.28 8.84 0.50
N ALA A 16 -7.62 7.69 0.58
CA ALA A 16 -6.30 7.59 1.16
C ALA A 16 -5.21 8.35 0.39
N TYR A 17 -5.28 8.37 -0.95
CA TYR A 17 -4.35 9.15 -1.76
C TYR A 17 -4.54 10.66 -1.54
N ALA A 18 -5.80 11.12 -1.49
CA ALA A 18 -6.12 12.52 -1.17
C ALA A 18 -5.68 12.89 0.26
N ALA A 19 -5.81 11.97 1.22
CA ALA A 19 -5.30 12.17 2.57
C ALA A 19 -3.76 12.26 2.60
N ALA A 20 -3.07 11.46 1.79
CA ALA A 20 -1.62 11.54 1.64
C ALA A 20 -1.18 12.89 1.05
N ASP A 21 -1.86 13.38 0.01
CA ASP A 21 -1.64 14.71 -0.57
C ASP A 21 -1.89 15.82 0.47
N MET A 22 -2.96 15.69 1.24
CA MET A 22 -3.26 16.61 2.34
C MET A 22 -2.15 16.61 3.39
N ALA A 23 -1.66 15.44 3.81
CA ALA A 23 -0.56 15.34 4.76
C ALA A 23 0.69 16.07 4.25
N GLY A 24 1.00 15.95 2.95
CA GLY A 24 2.08 16.68 2.30
C GLY A 24 1.85 18.20 2.28
N SER A 25 0.65 18.64 1.89
CA SER A 25 0.26 20.06 1.87
C SER A 25 0.30 20.71 3.25
N MET A 26 -0.07 19.96 4.29
CA MET A 26 0.02 20.38 5.69
C MET A 26 1.45 20.29 6.25
N ARG A 27 2.41 19.79 5.47
CA ARG A 27 3.80 19.58 5.87
C ARG A 27 3.93 18.68 7.11
N LEU A 28 3.04 17.71 7.24
CA LEU A 28 3.11 16.74 8.33
C LEU A 28 4.35 15.85 8.17
N GLN A 29 5.05 15.64 9.27
CA GLN A 29 6.23 14.78 9.28
C GLN A 29 5.79 13.33 9.46
N TYR A 30 6.18 12.46 8.55
CA TYR A 30 6.05 11.01 8.65
C TYR A 30 7.24 10.33 7.96
N PRO A 31 7.52 9.04 8.24
CA PRO A 31 8.70 8.36 7.73
C PRO A 31 8.78 8.35 6.20
N SER A 32 9.96 8.66 5.65
CA SER A 32 10.20 8.72 4.19
C SER A 32 10.34 7.34 3.52
N ASN A 33 10.31 6.27 4.28
CA ASN A 33 10.43 4.88 3.83
C ASN A 33 9.13 4.30 3.26
N VAL A 34 8.07 5.09 3.16
CA VAL A 34 6.77 4.71 2.61
C VAL A 34 6.68 5.10 1.14
N ARG A 35 6.38 4.14 0.28
CA ARG A 35 6.11 4.35 -1.16
C ARG A 35 4.61 4.26 -1.40
N VAL A 36 4.01 5.37 -1.79
CA VAL A 36 2.57 5.46 -2.06
C VAL A 36 2.29 5.06 -3.50
N LEU A 37 1.44 4.05 -3.68
CA LEU A 37 0.92 3.62 -4.97
C LEU A 37 -0.58 3.89 -5.01
N ARG A 38 -0.99 4.75 -5.97
CA ARG A 38 -2.37 5.13 -6.17
C ARG A 38 -3.14 4.07 -6.94
N LEU A 39 -4.26 3.63 -6.39
CA LEU A 39 -5.22 2.75 -7.05
C LEU A 39 -6.54 3.47 -7.34
N PRO A 40 -7.24 3.16 -8.44
CA PRO A 40 -8.59 3.67 -8.65
C PRO A 40 -9.55 3.32 -7.50
N CYS A 41 -9.43 2.09 -6.99
CA CYS A 41 -10.16 1.60 -5.83
C CYS A 41 -9.40 0.44 -5.20
N THR A 42 -9.39 0.34 -3.87
CA THR A 42 -8.81 -0.82 -3.18
C THR A 42 -9.52 -2.14 -3.53
N GLY A 43 -10.77 -2.08 -3.99
CA GLY A 43 -11.49 -3.25 -4.50
C GLY A 43 -10.91 -3.89 -5.77
N LYS A 44 -9.93 -3.25 -6.42
CA LYS A 44 -9.15 -3.84 -7.52
C LYS A 44 -7.91 -4.58 -7.06
N LEU A 45 -7.55 -4.44 -5.79
CA LEU A 45 -6.37 -5.07 -5.24
C LEU A 45 -6.62 -6.57 -5.04
N GLU A 46 -5.90 -7.40 -5.80
CA GLU A 46 -5.96 -8.86 -5.68
C GLU A 46 -4.91 -9.36 -4.67
N VAL A 47 -5.10 -10.58 -4.17
CA VAL A 47 -4.18 -11.23 -3.23
C VAL A 47 -2.78 -11.35 -3.84
N ASP A 48 -2.70 -11.66 -5.14
CA ASP A 48 -1.44 -11.83 -5.85
C ASP A 48 -0.58 -10.57 -5.85
N TYR A 49 -1.17 -9.38 -5.93
CA TYR A 49 -0.43 -8.12 -5.84
C TYR A 49 0.17 -7.90 -4.45
N LEU A 50 -0.56 -8.31 -3.41
CA LEU A 50 -0.08 -8.22 -2.03
C LEU A 50 1.11 -9.16 -1.80
N LEU A 51 1.00 -10.40 -2.25
CA LEU A 51 2.06 -11.40 -2.12
C LEU A 51 3.27 -11.06 -2.97
N ALA A 52 3.07 -10.59 -4.21
CA ALA A 52 4.13 -10.15 -5.11
C ALA A 52 4.95 -8.98 -4.55
N ALA A 53 4.36 -8.12 -3.72
CA ALA A 53 5.10 -7.07 -3.04
C ALA A 53 6.15 -7.66 -2.08
N PHE A 54 5.77 -8.66 -1.29
CA PHE A 54 6.69 -9.35 -0.38
C PHE A 54 7.75 -10.15 -1.15
N GLU A 55 7.36 -10.86 -2.21
CA GLU A 55 8.29 -11.58 -3.09
C GLU A 55 9.38 -10.66 -3.67
N ARG A 56 9.04 -9.39 -3.92
CA ARG A 56 9.98 -8.37 -4.38
C ARG A 56 10.78 -7.70 -3.27
N GLY A 57 10.66 -8.17 -2.05
CA GLY A 57 11.48 -7.76 -0.91
C GLY A 57 10.98 -6.50 -0.17
N ILE A 58 9.70 -6.18 -0.28
CA ILE A 58 9.05 -5.17 0.56
C ILE A 58 8.96 -5.71 1.99
N ASP A 59 9.29 -4.90 2.99
CA ASP A 59 9.25 -5.28 4.40
C ASP A 59 7.84 -5.23 4.97
N GLY A 60 7.00 -4.36 4.45
CA GLY A 60 5.62 -4.25 4.86
C GLY A 60 4.71 -3.62 3.82
N VAL A 61 3.45 -4.03 3.81
CA VAL A 61 2.42 -3.54 2.91
C VAL A 61 1.29 -2.91 3.71
N LEU A 62 0.98 -1.67 3.38
CA LEU A 62 -0.14 -0.91 3.92
C LEU A 62 -1.21 -0.76 2.84
N VAL A 63 -2.44 -1.15 3.15
CA VAL A 63 -3.60 -0.92 2.27
C VAL A 63 -4.48 0.14 2.91
N ALA A 64 -4.68 1.26 2.22
CA ALA A 64 -5.48 2.35 2.74
C ALA A 64 -6.70 2.60 1.86
N GLY A 65 -7.88 2.32 2.41
CA GLY A 65 -9.17 2.39 1.73
C GLY A 65 -10.14 3.39 2.36
N CYS A 66 -11.29 3.55 1.71
CA CYS A 66 -12.37 4.41 2.21
C CYS A 66 -12.95 3.87 3.52
N LEU A 67 -13.56 4.76 4.32
CA LEU A 67 -14.36 4.39 5.48
C LEU A 67 -15.47 3.40 5.10
N GLU A 68 -15.88 2.57 6.04
CA GLU A 68 -17.03 1.69 5.85
C GLU A 68 -18.29 2.52 5.59
N GLY A 69 -19.09 2.10 4.62
CA GLY A 69 -20.24 2.86 4.15
C GLY A 69 -19.92 4.07 3.26
N GLY A 70 -18.64 4.52 3.19
CA GLY A 70 -18.20 5.67 2.39
C GLY A 70 -17.43 5.30 1.12
N CYS A 71 -17.45 4.04 0.69
CA CYS A 71 -16.74 3.62 -0.50
C CYS A 71 -17.38 4.18 -1.78
N HIS A 72 -16.59 4.89 -2.61
CA HIS A 72 -17.05 5.43 -3.89
C HIS A 72 -17.62 4.34 -4.83
N PHE A 73 -17.12 3.11 -4.74
CA PHE A 73 -17.58 1.93 -5.49
C PHE A 73 -18.40 0.96 -4.62
N LEU A 74 -19.15 1.48 -3.66
CA LEU A 74 -20.03 0.78 -2.71
C LEU A 74 -19.29 -0.18 -1.77
N GLU A 75 -18.73 -1.27 -2.26
CA GLU A 75 -18.16 -2.36 -1.47
C GLU A 75 -16.66 -2.60 -1.71
N GLY A 76 -15.97 -1.72 -2.44
CA GLY A 76 -14.57 -1.93 -2.80
C GLY A 76 -13.65 -2.12 -1.60
N ASN A 77 -13.85 -1.36 -0.55
CA ASN A 77 -13.11 -1.46 0.71
C ASN A 77 -13.39 -2.79 1.46
N LEU A 78 -14.61 -3.29 1.43
CA LEU A 78 -14.98 -4.57 2.05
C LEU A 78 -14.35 -5.75 1.30
N ARG A 79 -14.34 -5.69 -0.03
CA ARG A 79 -13.65 -6.69 -0.87
C ARG A 79 -12.16 -6.70 -0.61
N ALA A 80 -11.54 -5.51 -0.52
CA ALA A 80 -10.13 -5.38 -0.18
C ALA A 80 -9.81 -6.00 1.18
N ARG A 81 -10.63 -5.74 2.20
CA ARG A 81 -10.44 -6.31 3.55
C ARG A 81 -10.37 -7.83 3.53
N ARG A 82 -11.34 -8.49 2.86
CA ARG A 82 -11.34 -9.96 2.72
C ARG A 82 -10.08 -10.49 2.05
N ARG A 83 -9.58 -9.78 1.04
CA ARG A 83 -8.36 -10.17 0.32
C ARG A 83 -7.11 -9.96 1.17
N VAL A 84 -7.04 -8.86 1.92
CA VAL A 84 -5.95 -8.60 2.87
C VAL A 84 -5.93 -9.69 3.95
N GLU A 85 -7.06 -10.06 4.52
CA GLU A 85 -7.17 -11.13 5.51
C GLU A 85 -6.70 -12.48 4.94
N ARG A 86 -7.10 -12.79 3.69
CA ARG A 86 -6.63 -13.99 3.00
C ARG A 86 -5.12 -13.97 2.76
N ALA A 87 -4.57 -12.86 2.30
CA ALA A 87 -3.13 -12.71 2.09
C ALA A 87 -2.36 -12.83 3.42
N ARG A 88 -2.85 -12.24 4.51
CA ARG A 88 -2.27 -12.39 5.86
C ARG A 88 -2.19 -13.85 6.31
N LYS A 89 -3.23 -14.63 6.03
CA LYS A 89 -3.23 -16.07 6.32
C LYS A 89 -2.12 -16.79 5.57
N ILE A 90 -2.02 -16.54 4.25
CA ILE A 90 -1.00 -17.15 3.39
C ILE A 90 0.41 -16.78 3.88
N LEU A 91 0.64 -15.50 4.23
CA LEU A 91 1.92 -15.05 4.79
C LEU A 91 2.27 -15.84 6.06
N GLY A 92 1.32 -16.01 6.99
CA GLY A 92 1.54 -16.81 8.20
C GLY A 92 1.87 -18.27 7.90
N GLU A 93 1.21 -18.90 6.91
CA GLU A 93 1.46 -20.26 6.51
C GLU A 93 2.86 -20.48 5.92
N ILE A 94 3.43 -19.46 5.28
CA ILE A 94 4.81 -19.53 4.71
C ILE A 94 5.88 -18.96 5.66
N GLY A 95 5.51 -18.63 6.92
CA GLY A 95 6.46 -18.18 7.95
C GLY A 95 6.83 -16.69 7.88
N ILE A 96 6.02 -15.86 7.22
CA ILE A 96 6.14 -14.39 7.22
C ILE A 96 5.11 -13.82 8.21
N GLU A 97 5.54 -12.89 9.03
CA GLU A 97 4.68 -12.30 10.06
C GLU A 97 3.48 -11.58 9.41
N PRO A 98 2.22 -12.00 9.71
CA PRO A 98 1.01 -11.40 9.14
C PRO A 98 0.85 -9.91 9.46
N GLU A 99 1.51 -9.43 10.50
CA GLU A 99 1.52 -8.03 10.95
C GLU A 99 2.25 -7.10 9.97
N ARG A 100 3.00 -7.66 9.02
CA ARG A 100 3.64 -6.91 7.92
C ARG A 100 2.65 -6.42 6.87
N LEU A 101 1.43 -6.96 6.87
CA LEU A 101 0.35 -6.56 5.98
C LEU A 101 -0.84 -6.07 6.80
N GLU A 102 -1.26 -4.81 6.61
CA GLU A 102 -2.43 -4.27 7.31
C GLU A 102 -3.26 -3.35 6.43
N MET A 103 -4.57 -3.32 6.70
CA MET A 103 -5.51 -2.43 6.05
C MET A 103 -6.06 -1.40 7.02
N PHE A 104 -6.03 -0.15 6.61
CA PHE A 104 -6.61 0.99 7.32
C PHE A 104 -7.71 1.64 6.49
N ASN A 105 -8.72 2.17 7.18
CA ASN A 105 -9.78 2.93 6.54
C ASN A 105 -9.66 4.40 6.98
N LEU A 106 -9.72 5.31 6.02
CA LEU A 106 -9.67 6.76 6.24
C LEU A 106 -10.45 7.52 5.18
N SER A 107 -10.84 8.75 5.52
CA SER A 107 -11.44 9.69 4.59
C SER A 107 -10.39 10.54 3.87
N SER A 108 -10.81 11.26 2.83
CA SER A 108 -9.93 12.20 2.10
C SER A 108 -9.44 13.38 2.94
N ALA A 109 -10.15 13.70 4.04
CA ALA A 109 -9.82 14.81 4.93
C ALA A 109 -8.87 14.44 6.08
N GLU A 110 -8.46 13.16 6.17
CA GLU A 110 -7.67 12.65 7.29
C GLU A 110 -6.16 12.59 7.00
N GLY A 111 -5.57 13.71 6.57
CA GLY A 111 -4.12 13.85 6.40
C GLY A 111 -3.31 13.47 7.66
N PRO A 112 -3.68 13.98 8.87
CA PRO A 112 -3.02 13.58 10.11
C PRO A 112 -3.10 12.07 10.38
N ARG A 113 -4.24 11.44 10.09
CA ARG A 113 -4.42 9.99 10.24
C ARG A 113 -3.52 9.20 9.29
N PHE A 114 -3.32 9.71 8.06
CA PHE A 114 -2.38 9.10 7.13
C PHE A 114 -0.95 9.11 7.67
N ALA A 115 -0.48 10.24 8.21
CA ALA A 115 0.84 10.34 8.83
C ALA A 115 0.98 9.41 10.05
N GLU A 116 -0.07 9.29 10.87
CA GLU A 116 -0.11 8.40 12.03
C GLU A 116 0.03 6.92 11.64
N ILE A 117 -0.78 6.42 10.69
CA ILE A 117 -0.76 5.01 10.28
C ILE A 117 0.55 4.62 9.59
N THR A 118 1.17 5.53 8.84
CA THR A 118 2.48 5.29 8.23
C THR A 118 3.59 5.20 9.28
N THR A 119 3.53 6.04 10.30
CA THR A 119 4.45 6.00 11.44
C THR A 119 4.27 4.72 12.24
N LEU A 120 3.01 4.37 12.58
CA LEU A 120 2.67 3.14 13.29
C LEU A 120 3.22 1.89 12.58
N MET A 121 3.01 1.83 11.26
CA MET A 121 3.49 0.70 10.45
C MET A 121 5.02 0.63 10.43
N THR A 122 5.69 1.78 10.29
CA THR A 122 7.15 1.84 10.31
C THR A 122 7.73 1.36 11.64
N GLU A 123 7.18 1.81 12.77
CA GLU A 123 7.62 1.38 14.09
C GLU A 123 7.40 -0.11 14.33
N ARG A 124 6.27 -0.64 13.85
CA ARG A 124 5.98 -2.08 13.91
C ARG A 124 7.03 -2.88 13.15
N LEU A 125 7.34 -2.48 11.93
CA LEU A 125 8.32 -3.18 11.09
C LEU A 125 9.75 -3.06 11.63
N ARG A 126 10.11 -1.95 12.26
CA ARG A 126 11.39 -1.85 12.98
C ARG A 126 11.52 -2.89 14.09
N LYS A 127 10.44 -3.17 14.81
CA LYS A 127 10.41 -4.20 15.87
C LYS A 127 10.46 -5.63 15.31
N LEU A 128 9.81 -5.88 14.16
CA LEU A 128 9.82 -7.18 13.50
C LEU A 128 11.16 -7.48 12.78
N GLY A 129 11.92 -6.44 12.45
CA GLY A 129 13.13 -6.58 11.64
C GLY A 129 12.85 -6.72 10.15
N PRO A 130 13.89 -6.92 9.32
CA PRO A 130 13.76 -7.04 7.88
C PRO A 130 12.94 -8.26 7.48
N SER A 131 12.25 -8.17 6.33
CA SER A 131 11.52 -9.30 5.77
C SER A 131 12.46 -10.44 5.40
N PRO A 132 12.09 -11.71 5.70
CA PRO A 132 12.89 -12.86 5.29
C PRO A 132 13.12 -12.96 3.77
N LEU A 133 12.25 -12.32 2.98
CA LEU A 133 12.33 -12.29 1.52
C LEU A 133 13.09 -11.07 0.99
N ARG A 134 13.65 -10.24 1.86
CA ARG A 134 14.34 -9.02 1.46
C ARG A 134 15.65 -9.34 0.71
N PRO A 135 15.72 -9.16 -0.62
CA PRO A 135 16.99 -9.24 -1.34
C PRO A 135 17.81 -7.98 -1.05
N GLN A 136 19.07 -7.97 -1.50
CA GLN A 136 19.91 -6.78 -1.33
C GLN A 136 19.21 -5.51 -1.84
N ARG A 137 19.33 -4.41 -1.11
CA ARG A 137 18.60 -3.14 -1.29
C ARG A 137 18.56 -2.61 -2.74
N ALA A 138 19.65 -2.81 -3.51
CA ALA A 138 19.73 -2.38 -4.91
C ALA A 138 18.72 -3.10 -5.83
N VAL A 139 18.40 -4.37 -5.54
CA VAL A 139 17.44 -5.17 -6.31
C VAL A 139 16.01 -4.73 -5.98
N VAL A 140 15.75 -4.43 -4.71
CA VAL A 140 14.43 -3.93 -4.26
C VAL A 140 14.10 -2.61 -4.93
N GLN A 141 15.04 -1.68 -4.97
CA GLN A 141 14.84 -0.37 -5.58
C GLN A 141 14.49 -0.48 -7.07
N LYS A 142 15.24 -1.28 -7.83
CA LYS A 142 14.94 -1.55 -9.26
C LYS A 142 13.56 -2.17 -9.47
N ASN A 143 13.16 -3.08 -8.59
CA ASN A 143 11.85 -3.73 -8.68
C ASN A 143 10.71 -2.74 -8.43
N ILE A 144 10.86 -1.82 -7.48
CA ILE A 144 9.85 -0.77 -7.21
C ILE A 144 9.72 0.16 -8.41
N GLU A 145 10.83 0.60 -8.99
CA GLU A 145 10.82 1.48 -10.15
C GLU A 145 10.11 0.82 -11.35
N ALA A 146 10.40 -0.47 -11.60
CA ALA A 146 9.74 -1.23 -12.65
C ALA A 146 8.22 -1.39 -12.41
N MET A 147 7.80 -1.66 -11.16
CA MET A 147 6.38 -1.76 -10.80
C MET A 147 5.65 -0.43 -10.97
N THR A 148 6.28 0.67 -10.57
CA THR A 148 5.69 2.00 -10.71
C THR A 148 5.48 2.35 -12.18
N GLN A 149 6.47 2.10 -13.03
CA GLN A 149 6.37 2.31 -14.48
C GLN A 149 5.28 1.45 -15.13
N GLN A 150 5.17 0.18 -14.74
CA GLN A 150 4.11 -0.71 -15.25
C GLN A 150 2.72 -0.25 -14.83
N ALA A 151 2.55 0.20 -13.59
CA ALA A 151 1.29 0.73 -13.09
C ALA A 151 0.89 2.03 -13.81
N GLU A 152 1.84 2.92 -14.05
CA GLU A 152 1.63 4.16 -14.80
C GLU A 152 1.27 3.89 -16.25
N ALA A 153 1.97 2.97 -16.92
CA ALA A 153 1.68 2.58 -18.31
C ALA A 153 0.28 1.96 -18.45
N ALA A 154 -0.13 1.11 -17.52
CA ALA A 154 -1.47 0.53 -17.48
C ALA A 154 -2.55 1.59 -17.27
N LEU A 155 -2.29 2.63 -16.47
CA LEU A 155 -3.21 3.74 -16.25
C LEU A 155 -3.32 4.66 -17.48
N VAL A 156 -2.23 4.85 -18.22
CA VAL A 156 -2.23 5.64 -19.47
C VAL A 156 -2.96 4.88 -20.58
N GLY A 157 -2.74 3.57 -20.72
CA GLY A 157 -3.44 2.73 -21.71
C GLY A 157 -4.97 2.71 -21.49
N ALA A 158 -5.41 2.63 -20.25
CA ALA A 158 -6.84 2.65 -19.91
C ALA A 158 -7.54 3.99 -20.20
N ARG A 159 -6.80 5.11 -20.30
CA ARG A 159 -7.36 6.41 -20.69
C ARG A 159 -7.62 6.52 -22.19
N HIS A 160 -6.86 5.83 -23.02
CA HIS A 160 -7.04 5.85 -24.48
C HIS A 160 -8.24 5.04 -24.94
N ASP A 161 -8.63 3.97 -24.24
CA ASP A 161 -9.79 3.16 -24.60
C ASP A 161 -11.13 3.79 -24.17
N CYS A 162 -11.13 4.70 -23.22
CA CYS A 162 -12.37 5.35 -22.75
C CYS A 162 -12.88 6.46 -23.71
N CYS A 163 -12.08 6.92 -24.68
CA CYS A 163 -12.45 7.97 -25.62
C CYS A 163 -12.80 7.46 -27.04
N ARG A 164 -12.92 6.15 -27.22
CA ARG A 164 -13.22 5.51 -28.52
C ARG A 164 -14.56 4.81 -28.61
N SER A 165 -15.50 5.09 -27.72
CA SER A 165 -16.89 4.59 -27.81
C SER A 165 -17.88 5.73 -27.84
#